data_74535e718d8e65c8653f64dc80265931
#
_entry.id   74535e718d8e65c8653f64dc80265931
#
_cell.length_a   1.000
_cell.length_b   1.000
_cell.length_c   1.000
_cell.angle_alpha   90.00
_cell.angle_beta   90.00
_cell.angle_gamma   90.00
#
_symmetry.space_group_name_H-M   'P 1'
#
loop_
_entity.id
_entity.type
_entity.pdbx_description
1 polymer ?
#
loop_
_entity_poly.entity_id
_entity_poly.type
_entity_poly.pdbx_seq_one_letter_code
_entity_poly.pdbx_strand_id
1 'polypeptide(L)'
;MMALRLTLPWPPAELSPNARHAHWASLARAKKRFRAACAWTARSQGAARLAGPPEALAVHLRFVPPDRRLRDLDNCIAAMKSGLDGLADVLGVDDNRWTLSAELLVGQVGGMVKVEVVA
;
A
#
# COMPACT_ATOMS: atom_id res chain seq x y z
N MET A 1 3.21 -20.53 -10.24
CA MET A 1 2.43 -19.29 -10.01
C MET A 1 2.33 -19.05 -8.51
N MET A 2 2.61 -17.85 -8.07
CA MET A 2 2.49 -17.45 -6.67
C MET A 2 1.30 -16.50 -6.52
N ALA A 3 0.51 -16.70 -5.48
CA ALA A 3 -0.51 -15.75 -5.07
C ALA A 3 -0.31 -15.46 -3.58
N LEU A 4 -0.17 -14.20 -3.23
CA LEU A 4 0.05 -13.75 -1.86
C LEU A 4 -1.06 -12.74 -1.51
N ARG A 5 -1.73 -12.96 -0.38
CA ARG A 5 -2.77 -12.06 0.13
C ARG A 5 -2.32 -11.46 1.44
N LEU A 6 -2.34 -10.14 1.49
CA LEU A 6 -1.88 -9.36 2.63
C LEU A 6 -2.96 -8.36 3.05
N THR A 7 -2.93 -7.98 4.33
CA THR A 7 -3.72 -6.85 4.83
C THR A 7 -2.76 -5.83 5.39
N LEU A 8 -2.70 -4.66 4.74
CA LEU A 8 -1.83 -3.56 5.14
C LEU A 8 -2.65 -2.49 5.85
N PRO A 9 -2.02 -1.66 6.69
CA PRO A 9 -2.74 -0.58 7.36
C PRO A 9 -3.24 0.46 6.37
N TRP A 10 -4.35 1.12 6.73
CA TRP A 10 -4.84 2.27 5.98
C TRP A 10 -3.80 3.39 6.05
N PRO A 11 -3.53 4.09 4.94
CA PRO A 11 -2.53 5.16 4.97
C PRO A 11 -2.94 6.30 5.91
N PRO A 12 -1.99 6.86 6.66
CA PRO A 12 -2.28 8.00 7.53
C PRO A 12 -2.84 9.19 6.77
N ALA A 13 -3.72 9.96 7.41
CA ALA A 13 -4.39 11.11 6.78
C ALA A 13 -3.38 12.13 6.23
N GLU A 14 -2.24 12.30 6.87
CA GLU A 14 -1.19 13.23 6.45
C GLU A 14 -0.54 12.85 5.11
N LEU A 15 -0.70 11.62 4.64
CA LEU A 15 -0.19 11.17 3.34
C LEU A 15 -1.18 11.40 2.20
N SER A 16 -2.41 11.83 2.49
CA SER A 16 -3.38 12.19 1.46
C SER A 16 -2.90 13.42 0.68
N PRO A 17 -3.07 13.45 -0.66
CA PRO A 17 -2.75 14.65 -1.45
C PRO A 17 -3.51 15.90 -0.99
N ASN A 18 -4.67 15.73 -0.34
CA ASN A 18 -5.50 16.83 0.15
C ASN A 18 -5.14 17.27 1.56
N ALA A 19 -4.22 16.58 2.23
CA ALA A 19 -3.82 16.95 3.58
C ALA A 19 -3.02 18.25 3.59
N ARG A 20 -3.27 19.09 4.61
CA ARG A 20 -2.48 20.28 4.82
C ARG A 20 -1.26 19.93 5.67
N HIS A 21 -0.08 20.28 5.18
CA HIS A 21 1.16 20.02 5.87
C HIS A 21 1.76 21.33 6.35
N ALA A 22 2.03 21.40 7.64
CA ALA A 22 2.74 22.55 8.23
C ALA A 22 4.21 22.55 7.82
N HIS A 23 4.77 21.37 7.52
CA HIS A 23 6.21 21.25 7.29
C HIS A 23 6.52 20.00 6.45
N TRP A 24 7.37 20.16 5.42
CA TRP A 24 7.76 19.06 4.54
C TRP A 24 8.48 17.92 5.27
N ALA A 25 9.26 18.25 6.35
CA ALA A 25 9.98 17.24 7.13
C ALA A 25 9.01 16.31 7.88
N SER A 26 7.85 16.84 8.31
CA SER A 26 6.80 16.02 8.93
C SER A 26 6.22 15.03 7.94
N LEU A 27 6.01 15.44 6.70
CA LEU A 27 5.54 14.57 5.63
C LEU A 27 6.58 13.48 5.32
N ALA A 28 7.86 13.84 5.23
CA ALA A 28 8.93 12.88 4.98
C ALA A 28 9.00 11.82 6.07
N ARG A 29 8.86 12.23 7.35
CA ARG A 29 8.82 11.30 8.47
C ARG A 29 7.60 10.37 8.42
N ALA A 30 6.44 10.91 8.06
CA ALA A 30 5.22 10.11 7.94
C ALA A 30 5.36 9.05 6.83
N LYS A 31 5.92 9.42 5.69
CA LYS A 31 6.20 8.48 4.59
C LYS A 31 7.15 7.38 5.02
N LYS A 32 8.23 7.74 5.71
CA LYS A 32 9.23 6.78 6.20
C LYS A 32 8.60 5.80 7.19
N ARG A 33 7.81 6.31 8.13
CA ARG A 33 7.12 5.46 9.11
C ARG A 33 6.13 4.51 8.45
N PHE A 34 5.35 5.00 7.50
CA PHE A 34 4.36 4.19 6.81
C PHE A 34 5.01 3.10 5.95
N ARG A 35 6.09 3.45 5.26
CA ARG A 35 6.91 2.49 4.49
C ARG A 35 7.40 1.36 5.40
N ALA A 36 7.96 1.69 6.55
CA ALA A 36 8.44 0.72 7.53
C ALA A 36 7.30 -0.13 8.10
N ALA A 37 6.16 0.48 8.42
CA ALA A 37 5.00 -0.22 8.97
C ALA A 37 4.45 -1.24 7.98
N CYS A 38 4.31 -0.86 6.70
CA CYS A 38 3.83 -1.78 5.67
C CYS A 38 4.82 -2.91 5.41
N ALA A 39 6.12 -2.63 5.39
CA ALA A 39 7.15 -3.66 5.26
C ALA A 39 7.08 -4.66 6.42
N TRP A 40 7.00 -4.17 7.64
CA TRP A 40 6.88 -5.01 8.83
C TRP A 40 5.61 -5.87 8.79
N THR A 41 4.46 -5.24 8.48
CA THR A 41 3.16 -5.93 8.43
C THR A 41 3.16 -7.01 7.34
N ALA A 42 3.73 -6.72 6.18
CA ALA A 42 3.84 -7.68 5.09
C ALA A 42 4.68 -8.90 5.51
N ARG A 43 5.84 -8.66 6.14
CA ARG A 43 6.71 -9.74 6.63
C ARG A 43 6.00 -10.59 7.67
N SER A 44 5.27 -9.97 8.59
CA SER A 44 4.56 -10.70 9.66
C SER A 44 3.44 -11.59 9.09
N GLN A 45 2.97 -11.32 7.88
CA GLN A 45 1.97 -12.13 7.18
C GLN A 45 2.58 -13.11 6.18
N GLY A 46 3.89 -13.28 6.20
CA GLY A 46 4.57 -14.28 5.39
C GLY A 46 5.18 -13.77 4.09
N ALA A 47 5.12 -12.48 3.81
CA ALA A 47 5.78 -11.92 2.64
C ALA A 47 7.30 -11.98 2.81
N ALA A 48 8.00 -12.33 1.75
CA ALA A 48 9.45 -12.45 1.73
C ALA A 48 9.98 -12.11 0.34
N ARG A 49 11.30 -11.96 0.26
CA ARG A 49 11.98 -11.72 -1.02
C ARG A 49 11.70 -12.88 -1.98
N LEU A 50 11.28 -12.53 -3.18
CA LEU A 50 11.00 -13.52 -4.22
C LEU A 50 12.30 -14.09 -4.77
N ALA A 51 12.39 -15.43 -4.78
CA ALA A 51 13.51 -16.13 -5.39
C ALA A 51 13.32 -16.15 -6.90
N GLY A 52 14.26 -15.58 -7.65
CA GLY A 52 14.11 -15.45 -9.09
C GLY A 52 12.97 -14.50 -9.42
N PRO A 53 13.13 -13.18 -9.22
CA PRO A 53 12.05 -12.22 -9.39
C PRO A 53 11.44 -12.33 -10.78
N PRO A 54 10.10 -12.33 -10.89
CA PRO A 54 9.42 -12.40 -12.18
C PRO A 54 9.68 -11.14 -13.01
N GLU A 55 9.51 -11.24 -14.33
CA GLU A 55 9.60 -10.08 -15.20
C GLU A 55 8.53 -9.04 -14.88
N ALA A 56 7.35 -9.51 -14.45
CA ALA A 56 6.22 -8.68 -14.08
C ALA A 56 5.52 -9.24 -12.85
N LEU A 57 5.00 -8.35 -12.03
CA LEU A 57 4.25 -8.68 -10.84
C LEU A 57 2.91 -7.95 -10.90
N ALA A 58 1.80 -8.66 -10.72
CA ALA A 58 0.49 -8.05 -10.64
C ALA A 58 0.12 -7.79 -9.18
N VAL A 59 -0.18 -6.54 -8.85
CA VAL A 59 -0.58 -6.12 -7.51
C VAL A 59 -1.96 -5.48 -7.59
N HIS A 60 -2.91 -6.04 -6.85
CA HIS A 60 -4.26 -5.51 -6.76
C HIS A 60 -4.56 -5.01 -5.36
N LEU A 61 -5.06 -3.79 -5.26
CA LEU A 61 -5.39 -3.13 -3.99
C LEU A 61 -6.91 -3.03 -3.82
N ARG A 62 -7.39 -3.37 -2.63
CA ARG A 62 -8.78 -3.14 -2.22
C ARG A 62 -8.76 -2.25 -0.99
N PHE A 63 -9.20 -1.01 -1.18
CA PHE A 63 -9.24 -0.03 -0.10
C PHE A 63 -10.53 -0.20 0.69
N VAL A 64 -10.42 -0.57 1.97
CA VAL A 64 -11.52 -0.64 2.93
C VAL A 64 -11.42 0.56 3.85
N PRO A 65 -12.23 1.62 3.64
CA PRO A 65 -12.06 2.88 4.37
C PRO A 65 -12.28 2.74 5.88
N PRO A 66 -11.70 3.64 6.69
CA PRO A 66 -11.92 3.64 8.13
C PRO A 66 -13.29 4.21 8.53
N ASP A 67 -13.94 4.95 7.65
CA ASP A 67 -15.25 5.56 7.87
C ASP A 67 -16.00 5.73 6.55
N ARG A 68 -17.19 6.32 6.58
CA ARG A 68 -18.07 6.44 5.42
C ARG A 68 -17.91 7.75 4.65
N ARG A 69 -16.89 8.55 4.94
CA ARG A 69 -16.65 9.77 4.18
C ARG A 69 -16.33 9.44 2.72
N LEU A 70 -16.77 10.32 1.82
CA LEU A 70 -16.44 10.16 0.40
C LEU A 70 -14.94 10.33 0.17
N ARG A 71 -14.38 9.48 -0.67
CA ARG A 71 -12.97 9.50 -1.04
C ARG A 71 -12.81 9.22 -2.52
N ASP A 72 -11.76 9.78 -3.10
CA ASP A 72 -11.39 9.50 -4.48
C ASP A 72 -10.37 8.36 -4.51
N LEU A 73 -10.56 7.42 -5.42
CA LEU A 73 -9.68 6.26 -5.54
C LEU A 73 -8.24 6.66 -5.84
N ASP A 74 -8.04 7.62 -6.75
CA ASP A 74 -6.70 8.10 -7.10
C ASP A 74 -5.97 8.72 -5.90
N ASN A 75 -6.69 9.43 -5.02
CA ASN A 75 -6.12 9.96 -3.79
C ASN A 75 -5.74 8.86 -2.80
N CYS A 76 -6.53 7.79 -2.74
CA CYS A 76 -6.18 6.61 -1.93
C CYS A 76 -4.90 5.95 -2.44
N ILE A 77 -4.77 5.80 -3.75
CA ILE A 77 -3.56 5.22 -4.36
C ILE A 77 -2.35 6.09 -4.05
N ALA A 78 -2.47 7.41 -4.22
CA ALA A 78 -1.38 8.35 -3.94
C ALA A 78 -0.96 8.30 -2.47
N ALA A 79 -1.91 8.24 -1.54
CA ALA A 79 -1.63 8.14 -0.11
C ALA A 79 -0.93 6.82 0.26
N MET A 80 -1.15 5.76 -0.53
CA MET A 80 -0.59 4.43 -0.29
C MET A 80 0.83 4.26 -0.82
N LYS A 81 1.34 5.21 -1.60
CA LYS A 81 2.60 5.06 -2.36
C LYS A 81 3.79 4.62 -1.50
N SER A 82 4.04 5.27 -0.37
CA SER A 82 5.16 4.89 0.49
C SER A 82 4.97 3.51 1.13
N GLY A 83 3.73 3.12 1.40
CA GLY A 83 3.42 1.77 1.86
C GLY A 83 3.71 0.71 0.81
N LEU A 84 3.41 1.00 -0.46
CA LEU A 84 3.74 0.11 -1.57
C LEU A 84 5.25 0.02 -1.78
N ASP A 85 5.99 1.11 -1.55
CA ASP A 85 7.45 1.07 -1.52
C ASP A 85 7.96 0.11 -0.43
N GLY A 86 7.30 0.09 0.72
CA GLY A 86 7.59 -0.88 1.78
C GLY A 86 7.36 -2.32 1.35
N LEU A 87 6.27 -2.58 0.63
CA LEU A 87 6.01 -3.91 0.08
C LEU A 87 7.08 -4.29 -0.96
N ALA A 88 7.47 -3.35 -1.82
CA ALA A 88 8.54 -3.56 -2.79
C ALA A 88 9.87 -3.92 -2.10
N ASP A 89 10.18 -3.26 -1.00
CA ASP A 89 11.38 -3.57 -0.20
C ASP A 89 11.38 -5.04 0.27
N VAL A 90 10.23 -5.53 0.71
CA VAL A 90 10.11 -6.91 1.20
C VAL A 90 10.21 -7.93 0.07
N LEU A 91 9.49 -7.69 -1.03
CA LEU A 91 9.44 -8.62 -2.16
C LEU A 91 10.70 -8.60 -3.02
N GLY A 92 11.47 -7.50 -2.97
CA GLY A 92 12.66 -7.34 -3.80
C GLY A 92 12.35 -7.10 -5.26
N VAL A 93 11.16 -6.62 -5.58
CA VAL A 93 10.73 -6.27 -6.94
C VAL A 93 10.24 -4.83 -6.94
N ASP A 94 10.93 -3.96 -7.65
CA ASP A 94 10.59 -2.55 -7.76
C ASP A 94 9.21 -2.37 -8.40
N ASP A 95 8.46 -1.34 -7.97
CA ASP A 95 7.11 -1.08 -8.45
C ASP A 95 7.05 -0.69 -9.93
N ASN A 96 8.17 -0.28 -10.54
CA ASN A 96 8.24 -0.05 -11.98
C ASN A 96 8.05 -1.34 -12.81
N ARG A 97 8.11 -2.49 -12.15
CA ARG A 97 7.89 -3.81 -12.75
C ARG A 97 6.53 -4.41 -12.36
N TRP A 98 5.68 -3.62 -11.73
CA TRP A 98 4.35 -4.06 -11.33
C TRP A 98 3.30 -3.64 -12.35
N THR A 99 2.25 -4.46 -12.47
CA THR A 99 0.97 -4.02 -12.97
C THR A 99 0.09 -3.76 -11.76
N LEU A 100 -0.32 -2.51 -11.57
CA LEU A 100 -1.13 -2.11 -10.42
C LEU A 100 -2.58 -1.93 -10.82
N SER A 101 -3.47 -2.53 -10.06
CA SER A 101 -4.91 -2.30 -10.15
C SER A 101 -5.46 -2.01 -8.77
N ALA A 102 -6.56 -1.28 -8.68
CA ALA A 102 -7.12 -0.87 -7.41
C ALA A 102 -8.62 -0.67 -7.48
N GLU A 103 -9.29 -0.88 -6.35
CA GLU A 103 -10.71 -0.57 -6.17
C GLU A 103 -10.98 -0.03 -4.77
N LEU A 104 -11.98 0.82 -4.67
CA LEU A 104 -12.47 1.34 -3.39
C LEU A 104 -13.76 0.60 -3.04
N LEU A 105 -13.77 -0.10 -1.90
CA LEU A 105 -14.93 -0.89 -1.47
C LEU A 105 -15.94 0.02 -0.77
N VAL A 106 -16.83 0.59 -1.58
CA VAL A 106 -17.88 1.49 -1.09
C VAL A 106 -18.85 0.73 -0.19
N GLY A 107 -19.19 1.33 0.95
CA GLY A 107 -20.12 0.73 1.91
C GLY A 107 -19.48 -0.22 2.91
N GLN A 108 -18.21 -0.55 2.75
CA GLN A 108 -17.45 -1.31 3.75
C GLN A 108 -16.63 -0.34 4.61
N VAL A 109 -16.52 -0.67 5.89
CA VAL A 109 -15.75 0.13 6.85
C VAL A 109 -14.83 -0.82 7.61
N GLY A 110 -13.56 -0.44 7.76
CA GLY A 110 -12.59 -1.27 8.47
C GLY A 110 -11.25 -0.60 8.69
N GLY A 111 -10.84 0.26 7.79
CA GLY A 111 -9.57 0.97 7.89
C GLY A 111 -8.37 0.12 7.53
N MET A 112 -8.40 -0.54 6.38
CA MET A 112 -7.31 -1.39 5.91
C MET A 112 -7.21 -1.39 4.39
N VAL A 113 -6.10 -1.88 3.88
CA VAL A 113 -5.89 -2.08 2.45
C VAL A 113 -5.58 -3.57 2.24
N LYS A 114 -6.46 -4.25 1.53
CA LYS A 114 -6.23 -5.65 1.16
C LYS A 114 -5.42 -5.70 -0.12
N VAL A 115 -4.34 -6.46 -0.11
CA VAL A 115 -3.40 -6.53 -1.22
C VAL A 115 -3.31 -7.97 -1.72
N GLU A 116 -3.46 -8.14 -3.02
CA GLU A 116 -3.21 -9.43 -3.67
C GLU A 116 -2.05 -9.27 -4.64
N VAL A 117 -1.06 -10.14 -4.49
CA VAL A 117 0.14 -10.15 -5.33
C VAL A 117 0.15 -11.46 -6.10
N VAL A 118 0.27 -11.38 -7.41
CA VAL A 118 0.31 -12.55 -8.30
C VAL A 118 1.56 -12.46 -9.18
N ALA A 119 2.31 -13.53 -9.20
CA ALA A 119 3.51 -13.64 -10.04
C ALA A 119 3.35 -14.74 -11.08
#